data_989b7c6cf511cfc0d8e409d203ea62b9
#
_entry.id   989b7c6cf511cfc0d8e409d203ea62b9
#
_cell.length_a   1.000
_cell.length_b   1.000
_cell.length_c   1.000
_cell.angle_alpha   90.00
_cell.angle_beta   90.00
_cell.angle_gamma   90.00
#
_symmetry.space_group_name_H-M   'P 1'
#
loop_
_entity.id
_entity.type
_entity.pdbx_description
1 polymer ?
#
loop_
_entity_poly.entity_id
_entity_poly.type
_entity_poly.pdbx_seq_one_letter_code
_entity_poly.pdbx_strand_id
1 'polypeptide(L)'
;MKLFTGKQKSRAPSVQLRRSENHPFGLLDGYVPLGSAETKLYRSIREAVPVVDAAVMKIIRLTGGFEAGCSDKKAQSELNEFIRTVDVGRGQRGLGAFMAQYLDSMITCGRAVGEIVTRGNRDITAVLCGNVTDVQIREGDTPLDFELCCRGENGDTVPMPYQNLLLFTPYNPEADSPYGVSMLRSMPFLCGILLKIYQSLGVNWERAGNVRFAVVYKPQGDIIDRAVAQDRAEQIASQWSAAMQSGKNGTVRDFVAVGDVEVKVIGADNQILDSEVPVRQILEQLIARTGIPPFLLGLNWSTTERMSAQQADLMTSELTAIRRTLEPVLLKICDMWLCMHGYACTCNIEWETINLQDEVEEAKAALYTAQADKIYWEEGRSNENH
;
A
#
# COMPACT_ATOMS: atom_id res chain seq x y z
N MET A 1 53.82 -24.23 -29.02
CA MET A 1 53.32 -23.86 -27.68
C MET A 1 52.21 -22.85 -27.87
N LYS A 2 50.93 -23.29 -27.87
CA LYS A 2 49.78 -22.42 -28.14
C LYS A 2 49.18 -22.06 -26.76
N LEU A 3 49.27 -20.76 -26.43
CA LEU A 3 48.59 -20.18 -25.27
C LEU A 3 47.11 -20.10 -25.54
N PHE A 4 46.33 -20.83 -24.74
CA PHE A 4 44.89 -20.71 -24.67
C PHE A 4 44.52 -19.45 -23.88
N THR A 5 44.11 -18.41 -24.57
CA THR A 5 43.42 -17.28 -23.96
C THR A 5 41.98 -17.67 -23.70
N GLY A 6 41.64 -18.01 -22.45
CA GLY A 6 40.26 -18.22 -22.05
C GLY A 6 39.46 -16.93 -22.15
N LYS A 7 38.49 -16.89 -23.06
CA LYS A 7 37.46 -15.85 -23.06
C LYS A 7 36.63 -15.99 -21.75
N GLN A 8 36.84 -15.03 -20.86
CA GLN A 8 35.90 -14.80 -19.77
C GLN A 8 34.52 -14.52 -20.39
N LYS A 9 33.60 -15.46 -20.24
CA LYS A 9 32.20 -15.23 -20.59
C LYS A 9 31.65 -14.23 -19.56
N SER A 10 31.42 -12.99 -19.98
CA SER A 10 30.60 -12.06 -19.24
C SER A 10 29.22 -12.71 -19.07
N ARG A 11 28.90 -13.13 -17.87
CA ARG A 11 27.53 -13.47 -17.50
C ARG A 11 26.76 -12.16 -17.52
N ALA A 12 25.98 -11.94 -18.57
CA ALA A 12 24.92 -10.96 -18.51
C ALA A 12 24.04 -11.32 -17.29
N PRO A 13 23.65 -10.33 -16.48
CA PRO A 13 22.69 -10.58 -15.41
C PRO A 13 21.39 -11.03 -16.08
N SER A 14 21.18 -12.33 -16.19
CA SER A 14 19.88 -12.85 -16.54
C SER A 14 18.99 -12.57 -15.33
N VAL A 15 18.16 -11.54 -15.43
CA VAL A 15 16.94 -11.49 -14.67
C VAL A 15 16.23 -12.81 -14.98
N GLN A 16 16.37 -13.81 -14.13
CA GLN A 16 15.60 -15.02 -14.23
C GLN A 16 14.16 -14.64 -13.94
N LEU A 17 13.43 -14.31 -14.98
CA LEU A 17 12.00 -14.45 -15.02
C LEU A 17 11.73 -15.94 -14.78
N ARG A 18 11.59 -16.35 -13.52
CA ARG A 18 11.02 -17.64 -13.20
C ARG A 18 9.57 -17.60 -13.67
N ARG A 19 9.37 -17.98 -14.91
CA ARG A 19 8.07 -18.42 -15.40
C ARG A 19 7.76 -19.69 -14.58
N SER A 20 6.89 -19.54 -13.60
CA SER A 20 6.31 -20.71 -12.95
C SER A 20 5.40 -21.39 -13.97
N GLU A 21 5.96 -22.27 -14.78
CA GLU A 21 5.21 -23.04 -15.79
C GLU A 21 4.23 -24.03 -15.18
N ASN A 22 4.23 -24.19 -13.85
CA ASN A 22 3.39 -25.11 -13.10
C ASN A 22 2.49 -24.45 -12.07
N HIS A 23 1.88 -23.32 -12.38
CA HIS A 23 0.88 -22.77 -11.49
C HIS A 23 -0.43 -23.56 -11.62
N PRO A 24 -1.02 -24.09 -10.50
CA PRO A 24 -2.22 -24.95 -10.56
C PRO A 24 -3.48 -24.26 -11.10
N PHE A 25 -3.43 -22.95 -11.29
CA PHE A 25 -4.54 -22.16 -11.80
C PHE A 25 -4.12 -21.39 -13.06
N GLY A 26 -4.44 -21.94 -14.24
CA GLY A 26 -4.11 -21.31 -15.54
C GLY A 26 -4.67 -19.89 -15.74
N LEU A 27 -5.64 -19.45 -14.92
CA LEU A 27 -6.13 -18.08 -14.89
C LEU A 27 -5.16 -17.07 -14.27
N LEU A 28 -4.12 -17.54 -13.58
CA LEU A 28 -3.06 -16.72 -13.01
C LEU A 28 -1.85 -16.55 -13.96
N ASP A 29 -1.89 -17.14 -15.14
CA ASP A 29 -0.84 -17.01 -16.17
C ASP A 29 -0.61 -15.55 -16.64
N GLY A 30 -1.52 -14.64 -16.31
CA GLY A 30 -1.35 -13.21 -16.54
C GLY A 30 -0.56 -12.47 -15.44
N TYR A 31 -0.26 -13.12 -14.31
CA TYR A 31 0.50 -12.52 -13.23
C TYR A 31 1.99 -12.83 -13.39
N VAL A 32 2.67 -11.99 -14.13
CA VAL A 32 4.14 -12.02 -14.24
C VAL A 32 4.69 -10.95 -13.30
N PRO A 33 5.44 -11.33 -12.24
CA PRO A 33 6.20 -10.36 -11.45
C PRO A 33 7.23 -9.67 -12.36
N LEU A 34 7.06 -8.39 -12.56
CA LEU A 34 7.86 -7.61 -13.52
C LEU A 34 8.81 -6.69 -12.74
N GLY A 35 9.94 -7.12 -12.26
CA GLY A 35 11.05 -6.35 -11.71
C GLY A 35 10.77 -4.85 -11.38
N SER A 36 11.37 -3.91 -12.08
CA SER A 36 11.11 -2.47 -11.87
C SER A 36 9.68 -2.03 -12.19
N ALA A 37 8.94 -2.80 -12.98
CA ALA A 37 7.52 -2.55 -13.26
C ALA A 37 6.63 -2.89 -12.04
N GLU A 38 7.05 -3.79 -11.15
CA GLU A 38 6.29 -4.10 -9.93
C GLU A 38 6.13 -2.89 -9.03
N THR A 39 7.18 -2.12 -8.82
CA THR A 39 7.13 -0.90 -7.99
C THR A 39 6.13 0.11 -8.54
N LYS A 40 6.08 0.29 -9.86
CA LYS A 40 5.08 1.16 -10.50
C LYS A 40 3.67 0.61 -10.34
N LEU A 41 3.51 -0.71 -10.51
CA LEU A 41 2.22 -1.38 -10.34
C LEU A 41 1.71 -1.21 -8.90
N TYR A 42 2.54 -1.42 -7.88
CA TYR A 42 2.14 -1.26 -6.48
C TYR A 42 1.74 0.18 -6.14
N ARG A 43 2.45 1.17 -6.66
CA ARG A 43 2.06 2.58 -6.52
C ARG A 43 0.72 2.87 -7.20
N SER A 44 0.52 2.37 -8.43
CA SER A 44 -0.76 2.52 -9.14
C SER A 44 -1.93 1.83 -8.42
N ILE A 45 -1.69 0.69 -7.74
CA ILE A 45 -2.72 0.04 -6.92
C ILE A 45 -3.11 0.94 -5.74
N ARG A 46 -2.16 1.57 -5.06
CA ARG A 46 -2.44 2.50 -3.96
C ARG A 46 -3.26 3.70 -4.44
N GLU A 47 -2.93 4.25 -5.61
CA GLU A 47 -3.69 5.35 -6.21
C GLU A 47 -5.11 4.94 -6.63
N ALA A 48 -5.27 3.73 -7.18
CA ALA A 48 -6.53 3.26 -7.74
C ALA A 48 -7.48 2.64 -6.70
N VAL A 49 -6.95 2.10 -5.59
CA VAL A 49 -7.71 1.36 -4.57
C VAL A 49 -7.52 2.01 -3.20
N PRO A 50 -8.39 2.97 -2.82
CA PRO A 50 -8.21 3.78 -1.62
C PRO A 50 -8.04 3.00 -0.31
N VAL A 51 -8.70 1.84 -0.18
CA VAL A 51 -8.58 1.01 1.02
C VAL A 51 -7.16 0.47 1.21
N VAL A 52 -6.45 0.18 0.12
CA VAL A 52 -5.05 -0.29 0.18
C VAL A 52 -4.13 0.84 0.62
N ASP A 53 -4.31 2.04 0.05
CA ASP A 53 -3.51 3.21 0.47
C ASP A 53 -3.78 3.59 1.93
N ALA A 54 -5.06 3.63 2.33
CA ALA A 54 -5.44 3.88 3.71
C ALA A 54 -4.80 2.87 4.68
N ALA A 55 -4.73 1.59 4.30
CA ALA A 55 -4.08 0.56 5.09
C ALA A 55 -2.57 0.82 5.25
N VAL A 56 -1.86 1.06 4.16
CA VAL A 56 -0.41 1.37 4.21
C VAL A 56 -0.14 2.62 5.05
N MET A 57 -0.90 3.70 4.82
CA MET A 57 -0.75 4.93 5.59
C MET A 57 -1.08 4.74 7.07
N LYS A 58 -2.03 3.87 7.39
CA LYS A 58 -2.37 3.54 8.79
C LYS A 58 -1.23 2.81 9.47
N ILE A 59 -0.60 1.81 8.84
CA ILE A 59 0.58 1.11 9.37
C ILE A 59 1.70 2.11 9.66
N ILE A 60 2.02 2.98 8.71
CA ILE A 60 3.09 3.97 8.87
C ILE A 60 2.84 4.86 10.09
N ARG A 61 1.61 5.37 10.25
CA ARG A 61 1.26 6.25 11.36
C ARG A 61 1.23 5.52 12.70
N LEU A 62 0.71 4.29 12.74
CA LEU A 62 0.63 3.48 13.95
C LEU A 62 1.98 2.90 14.39
N THR A 63 2.98 2.86 13.49
CA THR A 63 4.35 2.54 13.88
C THR A 63 4.86 3.54 14.92
N GLY A 64 4.35 4.77 14.93
CA GLY A 64 4.60 5.77 15.94
C GLY A 64 5.97 6.42 15.86
N GLY A 65 6.27 7.23 16.87
CA GLY A 65 7.56 7.88 17.05
C GLY A 65 8.54 7.02 17.85
N PHE A 66 9.75 7.52 17.97
CA PHE A 66 10.81 6.93 18.79
C PHE A 66 11.67 8.04 19.42
N GLU A 67 12.30 7.70 20.51
CA GLU A 67 13.36 8.48 21.14
C GLU A 67 14.66 7.67 21.13
N ALA A 68 15.79 8.35 21.03
CA ALA A 68 17.08 7.71 21.11
C ALA A 68 17.71 8.03 22.49
N GLY A 69 18.05 6.99 23.24
CA GLY A 69 18.69 7.09 24.54
C GLY A 69 20.19 6.86 24.45
N CYS A 70 20.99 7.61 25.22
CA CYS A 70 22.39 7.29 25.44
C CYS A 70 22.83 7.62 26.88
N SER A 71 23.93 7.04 27.33
CA SER A 71 24.38 7.15 28.73
C SER A 71 24.93 8.53 29.10
N ASP A 72 25.42 9.30 28.13
CA ASP A 72 25.95 10.65 28.33
C ASP A 72 24.87 11.70 28.16
N LYS A 73 24.60 12.50 29.21
CA LYS A 73 23.51 13.50 29.21
C LYS A 73 23.70 14.60 28.15
N LYS A 74 24.96 14.99 27.88
CA LYS A 74 25.26 16.01 26.87
C LYS A 74 24.99 15.44 25.47
N ALA A 75 25.56 14.26 25.22
CA ALA A 75 25.30 13.54 23.96
C ALA A 75 23.82 13.32 23.72
N GLN A 76 23.06 12.94 24.75
CA GLN A 76 21.61 12.77 24.70
C GLN A 76 20.88 14.03 24.21
N SER A 77 21.21 15.18 24.80
CA SER A 77 20.56 16.45 24.42
C SER A 77 20.86 16.85 22.98
N GLU A 78 22.12 16.72 22.56
CA GLU A 78 22.55 17.07 21.21
C GLU A 78 22.01 16.07 20.17
N LEU A 79 21.96 14.77 20.52
CA LEU A 79 21.37 13.73 19.68
C LEU A 79 19.86 13.97 19.46
N ASN A 80 19.12 14.33 20.49
CA ASN A 80 17.71 14.66 20.39
C ASN A 80 17.45 15.88 19.49
N GLU A 81 18.34 16.87 19.54
CA GLU A 81 18.29 18.00 18.62
C GLU A 81 18.53 17.58 17.17
N PHE A 82 19.56 16.75 16.94
CA PHE A 82 19.83 16.16 15.63
C PHE A 82 18.64 15.38 15.09
N ILE A 83 18.04 14.49 15.89
CA ILE A 83 16.87 13.68 15.51
C ILE A 83 15.72 14.57 15.05
N ARG A 84 15.50 15.71 15.68
CA ARG A 84 14.40 16.64 15.31
C ARG A 84 14.72 17.52 14.12
N THR A 85 15.98 17.87 13.89
CA THR A 85 16.38 18.96 12.98
C THR A 85 17.06 18.51 11.70
N VAL A 86 17.57 17.27 11.63
CA VAL A 86 18.27 16.76 10.45
C VAL A 86 17.41 16.90 9.19
N ASP A 87 18.01 17.38 8.10
CA ASP A 87 17.32 17.53 6.84
C ASP A 87 17.08 16.14 6.19
N VAL A 88 15.85 15.91 5.73
CA VAL A 88 15.46 14.65 5.06
C VAL A 88 15.01 14.89 3.60
N GLY A 89 15.24 16.09 3.11
CA GLY A 89 14.96 16.51 1.73
C GLY A 89 13.59 17.17 1.56
N ARG A 90 13.45 17.92 0.49
CA ARG A 90 12.20 18.58 0.06
C ARG A 90 11.51 19.39 1.17
N GLY A 91 12.28 20.05 2.03
CA GLY A 91 11.76 20.87 3.13
C GLY A 91 11.27 20.09 4.34
N GLN A 92 11.47 18.80 4.40
CA GLN A 92 11.14 17.98 5.56
C GLN A 92 12.36 17.82 6.47
N ARG A 93 12.11 17.71 7.78
CA ARG A 93 13.13 17.60 8.81
C ARG A 93 12.77 16.54 9.84
N GLY A 94 13.81 16.01 10.45
CA GLY A 94 13.73 15.03 11.53
C GLY A 94 13.68 13.58 11.07
N LEU A 95 14.31 12.71 11.84
CA LEU A 95 14.37 11.27 11.55
C LEU A 95 12.99 10.61 11.54
N GLY A 96 11.99 11.15 12.23
CA GLY A 96 10.62 10.66 12.14
C GLY A 96 10.04 10.79 10.73
N ALA A 97 10.31 11.90 10.04
CA ALA A 97 9.89 12.08 8.65
C ALA A 97 10.67 11.15 7.69
N PHE A 98 11.96 10.95 7.93
CA PHE A 98 12.75 9.95 7.20
C PHE A 98 12.18 8.55 7.40
N MET A 99 11.93 8.15 8.65
CA MET A 99 11.37 6.84 8.98
C MET A 99 10.04 6.60 8.28
N ALA A 100 9.15 7.59 8.25
CA ALA A 100 7.85 7.45 7.57
C ALA A 100 8.02 7.21 6.06
N GLN A 101 8.90 7.94 5.38
CA GLN A 101 9.22 7.74 3.96
C GLN A 101 9.90 6.40 3.70
N TYR A 102 10.84 6.02 4.57
CA TYR A 102 11.59 4.79 4.48
C TYR A 102 10.68 3.57 4.64
N LEU A 103 9.78 3.62 5.64
CA LEU A 103 8.78 2.60 5.89
C LEU A 103 7.76 2.51 4.76
N ASP A 104 7.32 3.65 4.19
CA ASP A 104 6.42 3.66 3.02
C ASP A 104 7.04 2.90 1.84
N SER A 105 8.31 3.19 1.55
CA SER A 105 9.05 2.48 0.51
C SER A 105 9.22 1.00 0.83
N MET A 106 9.54 0.66 2.08
CA MET A 106 9.74 -0.72 2.53
C MET A 106 8.47 -1.56 2.37
N ILE A 107 7.33 -1.08 2.83
CA ILE A 107 6.05 -1.79 2.74
C ILE A 107 5.57 -1.89 1.28
N THR A 108 5.62 -0.77 0.55
CA THR A 108 5.09 -0.69 -0.82
C THR A 108 5.94 -1.45 -1.82
N CYS A 109 7.28 -1.32 -1.73
CA CYS A 109 8.20 -1.87 -2.72
C CYS A 109 8.89 -3.16 -2.25
N GLY A 110 8.67 -3.59 -0.99
CA GLY A 110 9.35 -4.72 -0.39
C GLY A 110 10.78 -4.43 0.07
N ARG A 111 11.25 -3.21 -0.12
CA ARG A 111 12.57 -2.76 0.29
C ARG A 111 12.62 -1.24 0.40
N ALA A 112 13.53 -0.76 1.22
CA ALA A 112 13.84 0.66 1.30
C ALA A 112 15.33 0.88 1.13
N VAL A 113 15.67 2.03 0.57
CA VAL A 113 17.03 2.50 0.35
C VAL A 113 17.15 3.91 0.90
N GLY A 114 18.28 4.22 1.51
CA GLY A 114 18.58 5.56 1.98
C GLY A 114 20.06 5.86 1.90
N GLU A 115 20.40 7.12 2.12
CA GLU A 115 21.75 7.61 2.13
C GLU A 115 21.94 8.60 3.28
N ILE A 116 23.04 8.45 4.00
CA ILE A 116 23.49 9.40 5.00
C ILE A 116 24.45 10.38 4.32
N VAL A 117 24.06 11.64 4.25
CA VAL A 117 24.87 12.70 3.62
C VAL A 117 25.68 13.40 4.69
N THR A 118 27.00 13.37 4.54
CA THR A 118 27.94 13.92 5.53
C THR A 118 28.64 15.17 4.99
N ARG A 119 28.98 16.08 5.89
CA ARG A 119 29.82 17.24 5.60
C ARG A 119 31.27 16.97 6.07
N GLY A 120 32.02 16.30 5.21
CA GLY A 120 33.31 15.75 5.63
C GLY A 120 33.11 14.69 6.71
N ASN A 121 34.11 14.49 7.57
CA ASN A 121 34.00 13.52 8.69
C ASN A 121 33.47 14.18 9.98
N ARG A 122 32.74 15.27 9.92
CA ARG A 122 32.41 16.08 11.10
C ARG A 122 30.95 16.08 11.49
N ASP A 123 30.07 15.92 10.54
CA ASP A 123 28.65 16.03 10.80
C ASP A 123 27.80 15.35 9.72
N ILE A 124 26.58 14.90 10.09
CA ILE A 124 25.55 14.44 9.19
C ILE A 124 24.68 15.63 8.81
N THR A 125 24.71 15.99 7.53
CA THR A 125 23.93 17.13 7.01
C THR A 125 22.49 16.75 6.66
N ALA A 126 22.29 15.55 6.14
CA ALA A 126 20.97 15.07 5.75
C ALA A 126 20.92 13.52 5.79
N VAL A 127 19.70 12.99 5.90
CA VAL A 127 19.42 11.56 5.72
C VAL A 127 18.31 11.46 4.68
N LEU A 128 18.63 10.91 3.52
CA LEU A 128 17.73 10.91 2.36
C LEU A 128 17.18 9.52 2.08
N CYS A 129 15.91 9.43 1.70
CA CYS A 129 15.36 8.21 1.12
C CYS A 129 15.65 8.18 -0.39
N GLY A 130 16.21 7.06 -0.85
CA GLY A 130 16.48 6.80 -2.25
C GLY A 130 15.29 6.14 -2.96
N ASN A 131 15.28 6.24 -4.30
CA ASN A 131 14.32 5.52 -5.10
C ASN A 131 14.80 4.07 -5.30
N VAL A 132 14.02 3.11 -4.84
CA VAL A 132 14.37 1.67 -4.90
C VAL A 132 14.48 1.12 -6.33
N THR A 133 13.96 1.83 -7.34
CA THR A 133 14.07 1.42 -8.76
C THR A 133 15.43 1.73 -9.35
N ASP A 134 16.17 2.66 -8.74
CA ASP A 134 17.45 3.14 -9.24
C ASP A 134 18.62 2.35 -8.63
N VAL A 135 18.34 1.51 -7.64
CA VAL A 135 19.32 0.73 -6.91
C VAL A 135 19.15 -0.76 -7.18
N GLN A 136 20.28 -1.40 -7.49
CA GLN A 136 20.39 -2.84 -7.68
C GLN A 136 21.36 -3.42 -6.66
N ILE A 137 21.15 -4.67 -6.29
CA ILE A 137 22.06 -5.40 -5.41
C ILE A 137 22.97 -6.27 -6.26
N ARG A 138 24.26 -6.16 -6.05
CA ARG A 138 25.24 -7.11 -6.56
C ARG A 138 25.72 -7.97 -5.40
N GLU A 139 25.44 -9.26 -5.51
CA GLU A 139 25.90 -10.25 -4.53
C GLU A 139 27.40 -10.49 -4.72
N GLY A 140 28.12 -10.63 -3.60
CA GLY A 140 29.51 -11.02 -3.56
C GLY A 140 29.70 -12.53 -3.51
N ASP A 141 30.85 -12.98 -3.02
CA ASP A 141 31.18 -14.39 -2.92
C ASP A 141 30.42 -15.11 -1.80
N THR A 142 29.96 -14.37 -0.80
CA THR A 142 29.14 -14.89 0.30
C THR A 142 27.80 -14.13 0.40
N PRO A 143 26.77 -14.73 1.00
CA PRO A 143 25.49 -14.06 1.23
C PRO A 143 25.58 -12.79 2.10
N LEU A 144 26.70 -12.61 2.82
CA LEU A 144 26.97 -11.44 3.64
C LEU A 144 27.61 -10.29 2.84
N ASP A 145 28.19 -10.62 1.68
CA ASP A 145 28.88 -9.67 0.84
C ASP A 145 27.94 -9.20 -0.27
N PHE A 146 27.37 -8.02 -0.11
CA PHE A 146 26.58 -7.39 -1.15
C PHE A 146 26.97 -5.92 -1.32
N GLU A 147 26.83 -5.43 -2.53
CA GLU A 147 27.06 -4.04 -2.87
C GLU A 147 25.80 -3.42 -3.48
N LEU A 148 25.49 -2.22 -3.05
CA LEU A 148 24.45 -1.41 -3.67
C LEU A 148 25.05 -0.72 -4.91
N CYS A 149 24.39 -0.93 -6.03
CA CYS A 149 24.81 -0.44 -7.34
C CYS A 149 23.73 0.46 -7.92
N CYS A 150 24.15 1.43 -8.73
CA CYS A 150 23.24 2.22 -9.55
C CYS A 150 23.48 1.95 -11.03
N ARG A 151 22.58 2.41 -11.86
CA ARG A 151 22.73 2.34 -13.31
C ARG A 151 23.65 3.48 -13.77
N GLY A 152 24.77 3.14 -14.36
CA GLY A 152 25.70 4.09 -14.96
C GLY A 152 25.15 4.72 -16.27
N GLU A 153 25.83 5.75 -16.75
CA GLU A 153 25.43 6.49 -17.96
C GLU A 153 25.35 5.59 -19.21
N ASN A 154 26.19 4.57 -19.30
CA ASN A 154 26.22 3.61 -20.38
C ASN A 154 25.22 2.45 -20.20
N GLY A 155 24.41 2.47 -19.14
CA GLY A 155 23.49 1.38 -18.81
C GLY A 155 24.11 0.23 -18.02
N ASP A 156 25.38 0.32 -17.67
CA ASP A 156 26.10 -0.65 -16.86
C ASP A 156 25.71 -0.51 -15.38
N THR A 157 25.86 -1.59 -14.63
CA THR A 157 25.64 -1.58 -13.18
C THR A 157 26.95 -1.21 -12.48
N VAL A 158 26.98 -0.04 -11.83
CA VAL A 158 28.16 0.52 -11.17
C VAL A 158 27.94 0.55 -9.66
N PRO A 159 28.89 0.08 -8.83
CA PRO A 159 28.78 0.22 -7.37
C PRO A 159 28.64 1.69 -6.96
N MET A 160 27.71 1.93 -6.06
CA MET A 160 27.58 3.27 -5.46
C MET A 160 28.79 3.57 -4.58
N PRO A 161 29.29 4.82 -4.57
CA PRO A 161 30.37 5.19 -3.68
C PRO A 161 29.91 5.14 -2.21
N TYR A 162 30.86 5.00 -1.29
CA TYR A 162 30.62 5.08 0.16
C TYR A 162 29.52 4.14 0.67
N GLN A 163 29.64 2.85 0.38
CA GLN A 163 28.69 1.79 0.79
C GLN A 163 28.30 1.84 2.28
N ASN A 164 29.21 2.29 3.14
CA ASN A 164 28.99 2.46 4.57
C ASN A 164 27.97 3.56 4.93
N LEU A 165 27.77 4.54 4.05
CA LEU A 165 26.78 5.62 4.20
C LEU A 165 25.42 5.25 3.62
N LEU A 166 25.32 4.14 2.90
CA LEU A 166 24.08 3.66 2.32
C LEU A 166 23.28 2.84 3.33
N LEU A 167 21.97 3.02 3.28
CA LEU A 167 20.98 2.30 4.07
C LEU A 167 20.20 1.39 3.13
N PHE A 168 20.07 0.14 3.51
CA PHE A 168 19.26 -0.83 2.77
C PHE A 168 18.54 -1.75 3.76
N THR A 169 17.24 -1.91 3.57
CA THR A 169 16.42 -2.82 4.39
C THR A 169 15.43 -3.57 3.51
N PRO A 170 15.57 -4.88 3.38
CA PRO A 170 14.57 -5.73 2.76
C PRO A 170 13.40 -5.97 3.73
N TYR A 171 12.18 -6.00 3.21
CA TYR A 171 10.98 -6.35 3.96
C TYR A 171 10.59 -7.79 3.68
N ASN A 172 10.50 -8.64 4.72
CA ASN A 172 10.18 -10.06 4.60
C ASN A 172 10.96 -10.78 3.47
N PRO A 173 12.30 -10.76 3.48
CA PRO A 173 13.11 -11.35 2.42
C PRO A 173 12.89 -12.87 2.35
N GLU A 174 12.87 -13.42 1.13
CA GLU A 174 12.95 -14.85 0.89
C GLU A 174 14.41 -15.32 1.09
N ALA A 175 14.60 -16.55 1.55
CA ALA A 175 15.93 -17.04 1.94
C ALA A 175 16.97 -17.05 0.80
N ASP A 176 16.50 -17.13 -0.44
CA ASP A 176 17.32 -17.21 -1.65
C ASP A 176 17.37 -15.88 -2.44
N SER A 177 16.88 -14.79 -1.85
CA SER A 177 16.81 -13.49 -2.50
C SER A 177 17.28 -12.36 -1.59
N PRO A 178 18.20 -11.50 -2.03
CA PRO A 178 18.61 -10.32 -1.28
C PRO A 178 17.52 -9.24 -1.27
N TYR A 179 16.49 -9.40 -2.10
CA TYR A 179 15.39 -8.47 -2.17
C TYR A 179 14.25 -8.89 -1.24
N GLY A 180 13.65 -7.91 -0.60
CA GLY A 180 12.43 -8.15 0.18
C GLY A 180 11.18 -8.30 -0.68
N VAL A 181 10.09 -8.67 -0.03
CA VAL A 181 8.80 -8.93 -0.66
C VAL A 181 7.80 -7.86 -0.24
N SER A 182 7.23 -7.16 -1.22
CA SER A 182 6.18 -6.15 -0.96
C SER A 182 4.98 -6.75 -0.25
N MET A 183 4.40 -6.00 0.68
CA MET A 183 3.09 -6.32 1.27
C MET A 183 2.01 -6.44 0.18
N LEU A 184 2.14 -5.69 -0.91
CA LEU A 184 1.17 -5.62 -1.99
C LEU A 184 1.31 -6.74 -3.04
N ARG A 185 2.31 -7.64 -2.90
CA ARG A 185 2.64 -8.65 -3.93
C ARG A 185 1.44 -9.50 -4.39
N SER A 186 0.53 -9.84 -3.49
CA SER A 186 -0.64 -10.68 -3.81
C SER A 186 -1.90 -9.90 -4.18
N MET A 187 -1.86 -8.56 -4.14
CA MET A 187 -3.05 -7.72 -4.34
C MET A 187 -3.42 -7.41 -5.81
N PRO A 188 -2.49 -7.40 -6.80
CA PRO A 188 -2.80 -6.92 -8.15
C PRO A 188 -3.99 -7.61 -8.79
N PHE A 189 -4.11 -8.92 -8.63
CA PHE A 189 -5.20 -9.71 -9.18
C PHE A 189 -6.56 -9.31 -8.58
N LEU A 190 -6.65 -9.25 -7.25
CA LEU A 190 -7.87 -8.88 -6.53
C LEU A 190 -8.28 -7.44 -6.80
N CYS A 191 -7.31 -6.52 -6.82
CA CYS A 191 -7.54 -5.12 -7.19
C CYS A 191 -8.06 -4.99 -8.62
N GLY A 192 -7.52 -5.77 -9.56
CA GLY A 192 -7.99 -5.81 -10.94
C GLY A 192 -9.45 -6.25 -11.05
N ILE A 193 -9.88 -7.26 -10.29
CA ILE A 193 -11.28 -7.70 -10.24
C ILE A 193 -12.15 -6.61 -9.62
N LEU A 194 -11.74 -6.03 -8.50
CA LEU A 194 -12.49 -4.97 -7.81
C LEU A 194 -12.75 -3.78 -8.74
N LEU A 195 -11.73 -3.32 -9.45
CA LEU A 195 -11.84 -2.21 -10.39
C LEU A 195 -12.78 -2.54 -11.55
N LYS A 196 -12.76 -3.78 -12.07
CA LYS A 196 -13.70 -4.23 -13.10
C LYS A 196 -15.14 -4.24 -12.59
N ILE A 197 -15.37 -4.65 -11.34
CA ILE A 197 -16.70 -4.60 -10.73
C ILE A 197 -17.17 -3.15 -10.63
N TYR A 198 -16.36 -2.24 -10.12
CA TYR A 198 -16.71 -0.81 -10.03
C TYR A 198 -16.97 -0.18 -11.40
N GLN A 199 -16.15 -0.51 -12.41
CA GLN A 199 -16.39 -0.06 -13.78
C GLN A 199 -17.74 -0.58 -14.32
N SER A 200 -18.06 -1.85 -14.07
CA SER A 200 -19.33 -2.44 -14.49
C SER A 200 -20.52 -1.81 -13.77
N LEU A 201 -20.37 -1.52 -12.48
CA LEU A 201 -21.36 -0.77 -11.71
C LEU A 201 -21.59 0.63 -12.33
N GLY A 202 -20.53 1.38 -12.59
CA GLY A 202 -20.62 2.69 -13.23
C GLY A 202 -21.39 2.64 -14.55
N VAL A 203 -21.02 1.71 -15.44
CA VAL A 203 -21.73 1.50 -16.73
C VAL A 203 -23.20 1.12 -16.52
N ASN A 204 -23.51 0.28 -15.53
CA ASN A 204 -24.89 -0.10 -15.23
C ASN A 204 -25.71 1.08 -14.68
N TRP A 205 -25.11 1.92 -13.83
CA TRP A 205 -25.74 3.14 -13.35
C TRP A 205 -25.99 4.15 -14.48
N GLU A 206 -25.03 4.32 -15.40
CA GLU A 206 -25.23 5.14 -16.60
C GLU A 206 -26.37 4.60 -17.48
N ARG A 207 -26.46 3.28 -17.64
CA ARG A 207 -27.55 2.65 -18.41
C ARG A 207 -28.90 2.78 -17.71
N ALA A 208 -28.94 2.61 -16.40
CA ALA A 208 -30.18 2.76 -15.62
C ALA A 208 -30.65 4.24 -15.58
N GLY A 209 -29.69 5.20 -15.49
CA GLY A 209 -30.00 6.63 -15.53
C GLY A 209 -30.38 7.15 -16.92
N ASN A 210 -29.86 6.53 -17.98
CA ASN A 210 -30.21 6.84 -19.37
C ASN A 210 -31.27 5.87 -19.89
N VAL A 211 -32.50 6.07 -19.45
CA VAL A 211 -33.65 5.29 -19.92
C VAL A 211 -33.74 5.40 -21.44
N ARG A 212 -33.65 4.27 -22.14
CA ARG A 212 -33.83 4.20 -23.58
C ARG A 212 -35.26 3.74 -23.89
N PHE A 213 -35.85 4.40 -24.84
CA PHE A 213 -37.21 4.05 -25.28
C PHE A 213 -37.14 3.49 -26.69
N ALA A 214 -37.82 2.36 -26.94
CA ALA A 214 -38.11 1.92 -28.27
C ALA A 214 -39.55 2.31 -28.57
N VAL A 215 -39.73 3.17 -29.54
CA VAL A 215 -41.02 3.52 -30.05
C VAL A 215 -41.28 2.63 -31.25
N VAL A 216 -42.28 1.74 -31.11
CA VAL A 216 -42.63 0.78 -32.17
C VAL A 216 -43.95 1.21 -32.75
N TYR A 217 -43.95 1.55 -34.04
CA TYR A 217 -45.17 1.79 -34.81
C TYR A 217 -45.59 0.47 -35.50
N LYS A 218 -46.81 0.05 -35.27
CA LYS A 218 -47.41 -1.15 -35.90
C LYS A 218 -48.42 -0.69 -36.96
N PRO A 219 -48.11 -0.85 -38.27
CA PRO A 219 -49.07 -0.50 -39.30
C PRO A 219 -50.31 -1.39 -39.24
N GLN A 220 -51.49 -0.79 -39.25
CA GLN A 220 -52.75 -1.51 -39.31
C GLN A 220 -53.02 -1.88 -40.77
N GLY A 221 -52.95 -3.15 -41.08
CA GLY A 221 -53.42 -3.96 -42.21
C GLY A 221 -53.56 -3.41 -43.67
N ASP A 222 -53.67 -2.10 -43.88
CA ASP A 222 -53.86 -1.48 -45.18
C ASP A 222 -52.55 -1.32 -45.95
N ILE A 223 -52.62 -1.55 -47.28
CA ILE A 223 -51.48 -1.45 -48.17
C ILE A 223 -50.88 -0.03 -48.17
N ILE A 224 -51.75 1.00 -48.01
CA ILE A 224 -51.33 2.40 -47.95
C ILE A 224 -50.57 2.70 -46.63
N ASP A 225 -51.08 2.17 -45.54
CA ASP A 225 -50.44 2.37 -44.23
C ASP A 225 -49.06 1.71 -44.13
N ARG A 226 -48.87 0.56 -44.79
CA ARG A 226 -47.55 -0.09 -44.91
C ARG A 226 -46.56 0.71 -45.78
N ALA A 227 -47.07 1.37 -46.82
CA ALA A 227 -46.20 2.17 -47.73
C ALA A 227 -45.63 3.42 -47.04
N VAL A 228 -46.36 4.01 -46.09
CA VAL A 228 -45.95 5.20 -45.36
C VAL A 228 -45.44 4.91 -43.92
N ALA A 229 -45.35 3.63 -43.54
CA ALA A 229 -45.00 3.23 -42.20
C ALA A 229 -43.58 3.69 -41.78
N GLN A 230 -42.66 3.71 -42.72
CA GLN A 230 -41.28 4.17 -42.46
C GLN A 230 -41.26 5.68 -42.20
N ASP A 231 -41.92 6.46 -43.02
CA ASP A 231 -41.97 7.93 -42.84
C ASP A 231 -42.64 8.33 -41.53
N ARG A 232 -43.72 7.60 -41.13
CA ARG A 232 -44.35 7.79 -39.84
C ARG A 232 -43.46 7.43 -38.67
N ALA A 233 -42.73 6.31 -38.76
CA ALA A 233 -41.76 5.92 -37.71
C ALA A 233 -40.67 6.96 -37.55
N GLU A 234 -40.15 7.54 -38.64
CA GLU A 234 -39.13 8.59 -38.60
C GLU A 234 -39.68 9.89 -38.01
N GLN A 235 -40.92 10.28 -38.35
CA GLN A 235 -41.60 11.44 -37.74
C GLN A 235 -41.81 11.26 -36.22
N ILE A 236 -42.28 10.08 -35.81
CA ILE A 236 -42.46 9.77 -34.38
C ILE A 236 -41.09 9.79 -33.65
N ALA A 237 -40.04 9.20 -34.23
CA ALA A 237 -38.72 9.21 -33.66
C ALA A 237 -38.14 10.63 -33.53
N SER A 238 -38.38 11.49 -34.52
CA SER A 238 -37.94 12.89 -34.48
C SER A 238 -38.66 13.69 -33.38
N GLN A 239 -40.01 13.56 -33.29
CA GLN A 239 -40.81 14.24 -32.27
C GLN A 239 -40.45 13.75 -30.86
N TRP A 240 -40.22 12.41 -30.69
CA TRP A 240 -39.75 11.84 -29.45
C TRP A 240 -38.37 12.39 -29.03
N SER A 241 -37.41 12.44 -29.96
CA SER A 241 -36.10 13.01 -29.72
C SER A 241 -36.18 14.46 -29.30
N ALA A 242 -37.02 15.27 -29.93
CA ALA A 242 -37.23 16.67 -29.57
C ALA A 242 -37.89 16.83 -28.17
N ALA A 243 -38.83 15.98 -27.81
CA ALA A 243 -39.43 15.97 -26.48
C ALA A 243 -38.42 15.59 -25.39
N MET A 244 -37.57 14.59 -25.65
CA MET A 244 -36.50 14.18 -24.71
C MET A 244 -35.42 15.24 -24.56
N GLN A 245 -35.06 15.95 -25.63
CA GLN A 245 -34.09 17.05 -25.56
C GLN A 245 -34.64 18.24 -24.76
N SER A 246 -35.91 18.55 -24.88
CA SER A 246 -36.55 19.61 -24.08
C SER A 246 -36.60 19.24 -22.59
N GLY A 247 -36.73 17.97 -22.23
CA GLY A 247 -36.63 17.49 -20.85
C GLY A 247 -35.26 17.73 -20.22
N LYS A 248 -34.17 17.59 -20.98
CA LYS A 248 -32.81 17.94 -20.53
C LYS A 248 -32.62 19.43 -20.21
N ASN A 249 -33.42 20.29 -20.85
CA ASN A 249 -33.42 21.75 -20.65
C ASN A 249 -34.45 22.23 -19.62
N GLY A 250 -34.99 21.29 -18.81
CA GLY A 250 -35.94 21.61 -17.73
C GLY A 250 -37.39 21.86 -18.19
N THR A 251 -37.71 21.64 -19.47
CA THR A 251 -39.07 21.80 -20.01
C THR A 251 -39.63 20.41 -20.34
N VAL A 252 -40.60 19.94 -19.58
CA VAL A 252 -41.30 18.67 -19.88
C VAL A 252 -42.31 18.92 -20.99
N ARG A 253 -42.16 18.17 -22.09
CA ARG A 253 -43.18 18.14 -23.19
C ARG A 253 -43.80 16.74 -23.27
N ASP A 254 -45.12 16.71 -23.27
CA ASP A 254 -45.85 15.47 -23.46
C ASP A 254 -45.73 15.04 -24.93
N PHE A 255 -45.55 13.72 -25.11
CA PHE A 255 -45.56 13.11 -26.44
C PHE A 255 -46.93 12.54 -26.74
N VAL A 256 -47.51 13.02 -27.81
CA VAL A 256 -48.82 12.52 -28.30
C VAL A 256 -48.64 11.90 -29.68
N ALA A 257 -48.85 10.60 -29.77
CA ALA A 257 -48.82 9.89 -31.05
C ALA A 257 -50.26 9.46 -31.47
N VAL A 258 -50.55 9.56 -32.77
CA VAL A 258 -51.78 9.08 -33.35
C VAL A 258 -51.49 7.80 -34.13
N GLY A 259 -52.13 6.69 -33.75
CA GLY A 259 -51.94 5.37 -34.35
C GLY A 259 -51.61 4.31 -33.32
N ASP A 260 -51.35 3.07 -33.77
CA ASP A 260 -50.92 1.98 -32.90
C ASP A 260 -49.40 2.10 -32.60
N VAL A 261 -49.10 2.89 -31.57
CA VAL A 261 -47.72 3.17 -31.14
C VAL A 261 -47.51 2.54 -29.77
N GLU A 262 -46.56 1.63 -29.70
CA GLU A 262 -46.16 0.98 -28.44
C GLU A 262 -44.79 1.58 -28.00
N VAL A 263 -44.75 2.17 -26.81
CA VAL A 263 -43.53 2.67 -26.22
C VAL A 263 -42.98 1.63 -25.25
N LYS A 264 -41.85 1.02 -25.57
CA LYS A 264 -41.16 0.07 -24.70
C LYS A 264 -39.97 0.73 -24.07
N VAL A 265 -39.86 0.61 -22.77
CA VAL A 265 -38.69 1.01 -22.05
C VAL A 265 -37.64 -0.08 -22.21
N ILE A 266 -36.51 0.25 -22.82
CA ILE A 266 -35.40 -0.69 -22.98
C ILE A 266 -34.36 -0.42 -21.88
N GLY A 267 -34.07 -1.45 -21.07
CA GLY A 267 -33.01 -1.39 -20.06
C GLY A 267 -33.48 -1.10 -18.63
N ALA A 268 -34.79 -0.86 -18.40
CA ALA A 268 -35.34 -0.71 -17.05
C ALA A 268 -35.54 -2.06 -16.33
N ASP A 269 -35.64 -3.16 -17.07
CA ASP A 269 -35.81 -4.51 -16.51
C ASP A 269 -34.50 -5.21 -16.14
N ASN A 270 -33.35 -4.59 -16.42
CA ASN A 270 -32.06 -5.14 -16.02
C ASN A 270 -31.87 -4.87 -14.53
N GLN A 271 -32.12 -5.88 -13.71
CA GLN A 271 -31.71 -5.90 -12.32
C GLN A 271 -30.22 -5.55 -12.26
N ILE A 272 -29.89 -4.50 -11.53
CA ILE A 272 -28.51 -4.20 -11.18
C ILE A 272 -28.03 -5.42 -10.41
N LEU A 273 -27.03 -6.12 -10.94
CA LEU A 273 -26.43 -7.27 -10.27
C LEU A 273 -26.02 -6.85 -8.86
N ASP A 274 -26.49 -7.59 -7.87
CA ASP A 274 -26.06 -7.40 -6.49
C ASP A 274 -24.56 -7.66 -6.42
N SER A 275 -23.82 -6.60 -6.21
CA SER A 275 -22.36 -6.61 -6.14
C SER A 275 -21.83 -6.51 -4.71
N GLU A 276 -22.70 -6.42 -3.71
CA GLU A 276 -22.31 -6.24 -2.31
C GLU A 276 -21.45 -7.41 -1.83
N VAL A 277 -21.91 -8.64 -2.05
CA VAL A 277 -21.21 -9.85 -1.60
C VAL A 277 -19.84 -10.00 -2.25
N PRO A 278 -19.68 -9.97 -3.60
CA PRO A 278 -18.36 -10.12 -4.21
C PRO A 278 -17.40 -8.96 -3.88
N VAL A 279 -17.88 -7.73 -3.80
CA VAL A 279 -17.05 -6.58 -3.39
C VAL A 279 -16.59 -6.77 -1.96
N ARG A 280 -17.47 -7.14 -1.04
CA ARG A 280 -17.14 -7.39 0.35
C ARG A 280 -16.10 -8.50 0.50
N GLN A 281 -16.24 -9.63 -0.18
CA GLN A 281 -15.28 -10.73 -0.15
C GLN A 281 -13.90 -10.32 -0.65
N ILE A 282 -13.82 -9.49 -1.70
CA ILE A 282 -12.54 -8.99 -2.21
C ILE A 282 -11.91 -8.03 -1.20
N LEU A 283 -12.68 -7.12 -0.61
CA LEU A 283 -12.18 -6.19 0.40
C LEU A 283 -11.69 -6.94 1.64
N GLU A 284 -12.41 -7.97 2.10
CA GLU A 284 -11.98 -8.82 3.22
C GLU A 284 -10.60 -9.45 2.95
N GLN A 285 -10.35 -9.95 1.74
CA GLN A 285 -9.06 -10.53 1.37
C GLN A 285 -7.95 -9.49 1.26
N LEU A 286 -8.24 -8.31 0.70
CA LEU A 286 -7.27 -7.21 0.62
C LEU A 286 -6.86 -6.76 2.03
N ILE A 287 -7.83 -6.62 2.94
CA ILE A 287 -7.59 -6.19 4.32
C ILE A 287 -6.86 -7.28 5.10
N ALA A 288 -7.28 -8.54 4.97
CA ALA A 288 -6.59 -9.67 5.60
C ALA A 288 -5.10 -9.73 5.23
N ARG A 289 -4.74 -9.37 3.98
CA ARG A 289 -3.34 -9.31 3.54
C ARG A 289 -2.56 -8.20 4.24
N THR A 290 -3.20 -7.10 4.64
CA THR A 290 -2.54 -5.99 5.35
C THR A 290 -2.36 -6.26 6.84
N GLY A 291 -3.06 -7.23 7.40
CA GLY A 291 -3.10 -7.49 8.84
C GLY A 291 -3.82 -6.41 9.67
N ILE A 292 -4.39 -5.38 9.02
CA ILE A 292 -5.07 -4.29 9.72
C ILE A 292 -6.49 -4.70 10.06
N PRO A 293 -6.92 -4.54 11.32
CA PRO A 293 -8.31 -4.72 11.70
C PRO A 293 -9.26 -3.82 10.91
N PRO A 294 -10.40 -4.34 10.39
CA PRO A 294 -11.34 -3.56 9.57
C PRO A 294 -11.84 -2.28 10.26
N PHE A 295 -12.03 -2.30 11.57
CA PHE A 295 -12.51 -1.14 12.32
C PHE A 295 -11.53 0.04 12.27
N LEU A 296 -10.22 -0.20 12.18
CA LEU A 296 -9.22 0.86 12.01
C LEU A 296 -9.30 1.54 10.64
N LEU A 297 -9.93 0.90 9.66
CA LEU A 297 -10.20 1.47 8.34
C LEU A 297 -11.62 2.06 8.23
N GLY A 298 -12.38 2.10 9.34
CA GLY A 298 -13.76 2.60 9.35
C GLY A 298 -14.78 1.64 8.74
N LEU A 299 -14.43 0.36 8.61
CA LEU A 299 -15.32 -0.66 8.06
C LEU A 299 -16.04 -1.40 9.20
N ASN A 300 -17.34 -1.19 9.31
CA ASN A 300 -18.20 -1.79 10.33
C ASN A 300 -18.67 -3.19 9.91
N TRP A 301 -17.73 -4.13 9.86
CA TRP A 301 -18.11 -5.54 9.77
C TRP A 301 -18.32 -6.05 11.18
N SER A 302 -19.49 -6.65 11.42
CA SER A 302 -19.98 -7.09 12.75
C SER A 302 -18.88 -7.76 13.60
N THR A 303 -18.14 -6.96 14.34
CA THR A 303 -17.14 -7.39 15.31
C THR A 303 -17.65 -7.12 16.71
N THR A 304 -17.47 -8.07 17.63
CA THR A 304 -17.73 -7.84 19.04
C THR A 304 -16.56 -7.05 19.64
N GLU A 305 -16.82 -6.31 20.73
CA GLU A 305 -15.79 -5.56 21.47
C GLU A 305 -14.57 -6.43 21.81
N ARG A 306 -14.81 -7.65 22.29
CA ARG A 306 -13.74 -8.61 22.59
C ARG A 306 -12.91 -9.00 21.37
N MET A 307 -13.52 -9.17 20.20
CA MET A 307 -12.79 -9.45 18.96
C MET A 307 -11.96 -8.23 18.54
N SER A 308 -12.48 -7.02 18.70
CA SER A 308 -11.74 -5.80 18.37
C SER A 308 -10.49 -5.64 19.27
N ALA A 309 -10.59 -5.93 20.56
CA ALA A 309 -9.45 -5.93 21.47
C ALA A 309 -8.39 -6.96 21.08
N GLN A 310 -8.78 -8.20 20.78
CA GLN A 310 -7.83 -9.21 20.30
C GLN A 310 -7.17 -8.85 18.98
N GLN A 311 -7.90 -8.22 18.05
CA GLN A 311 -7.34 -7.74 16.79
C GLN A 311 -6.36 -6.57 17.00
N ALA A 312 -6.62 -5.70 17.99
CA ALA A 312 -5.72 -4.63 18.39
C ALA A 312 -4.39 -5.18 18.93
N ASP A 313 -4.43 -6.22 19.76
CA ASP A 313 -3.23 -6.88 20.31
C ASP A 313 -2.38 -7.53 19.20
N LEU A 314 -3.03 -8.21 18.25
CA LEU A 314 -2.35 -8.78 17.09
C LEU A 314 -1.68 -7.67 16.24
N MET A 315 -2.39 -6.57 16.00
CA MET A 315 -1.84 -5.43 15.25
C MET A 315 -0.64 -4.81 15.97
N THR A 316 -0.67 -4.70 17.30
CA THR A 316 0.46 -4.23 18.10
C THR A 316 1.69 -5.12 17.94
N SER A 317 1.50 -6.44 17.88
CA SER A 317 2.59 -7.39 17.61
C SER A 317 3.19 -7.22 16.22
N GLU A 318 2.37 -7.01 15.19
CA GLU A 318 2.83 -6.75 13.81
C GLU A 318 3.61 -5.43 13.72
N LEU A 319 3.12 -4.36 14.35
CA LEU A 319 3.81 -3.08 14.38
C LEU A 319 5.15 -3.18 15.12
N THR A 320 5.21 -3.98 16.19
CA THR A 320 6.45 -4.26 16.92
C THR A 320 7.46 -5.01 16.04
N ALA A 321 7.01 -5.94 15.21
CA ALA A 321 7.87 -6.62 14.25
C ALA A 321 8.43 -5.65 13.18
N ILE A 322 7.62 -4.71 12.70
CA ILE A 322 8.06 -3.65 11.78
C ILE A 322 9.12 -2.75 12.45
N ARG A 323 8.89 -2.34 13.72
CA ARG A 323 9.85 -1.54 14.50
C ARG A 323 11.21 -2.22 14.60
N ARG A 324 11.24 -3.52 14.90
CA ARG A 324 12.49 -4.31 14.95
C ARG A 324 13.24 -4.33 13.61
N THR A 325 12.52 -4.26 12.50
CA THR A 325 13.13 -4.18 11.16
C THR A 325 13.74 -2.80 10.89
N LEU A 326 13.16 -1.73 11.44
CA LEU A 326 13.65 -0.35 11.30
C LEU A 326 14.76 0.02 12.26
N GLU A 327 14.79 -0.60 13.43
CA GLU A 327 15.71 -0.26 14.52
C GLU A 327 17.19 -0.27 14.12
N PRO A 328 17.72 -1.26 13.36
CA PRO A 328 19.11 -1.25 12.92
C PRO A 328 19.49 -0.04 12.05
N VAL A 329 18.53 0.47 11.26
CA VAL A 329 18.76 1.65 10.43
C VAL A 329 18.85 2.90 11.28
N LEU A 330 17.97 3.05 12.25
CA LEU A 330 17.96 4.18 13.17
C LEU A 330 19.22 4.17 14.05
N LEU A 331 19.58 3.00 14.58
CA LEU A 331 20.81 2.83 15.35
C LEU A 331 22.04 3.20 14.53
N LYS A 332 22.14 2.73 13.27
CA LYS A 332 23.26 3.07 12.39
C LYS A 332 23.41 4.58 12.19
N ILE A 333 22.31 5.30 12.02
CA ILE A 333 22.31 6.75 11.84
C ILE A 333 22.75 7.44 13.13
N CYS A 334 22.16 7.07 14.28
CA CYS A 334 22.45 7.68 15.58
C CYS A 334 23.87 7.37 16.06
N ASP A 335 24.33 6.14 15.97
CA ASP A 335 25.69 5.74 16.36
C ASP A 335 26.74 6.41 15.47
N MET A 336 26.49 6.54 14.17
CA MET A 336 27.37 7.26 13.27
C MET A 336 27.47 8.73 13.67
N TRP A 337 26.35 9.37 14.00
CA TRP A 337 26.32 10.76 14.45
C TRP A 337 27.12 10.92 15.76
N LEU A 338 26.91 10.05 16.77
CA LEU A 338 27.63 10.04 18.03
C LEU A 338 29.14 9.89 17.81
N CYS A 339 29.54 8.95 16.96
CA CYS A 339 30.95 8.72 16.62
C CYS A 339 31.59 9.95 15.98
N MET A 340 30.89 10.63 15.04
CA MET A 340 31.38 11.83 14.38
C MET A 340 31.57 13.01 15.35
N HIS A 341 30.78 13.08 16.42
CA HIS A 341 30.86 14.11 17.45
C HIS A 341 31.83 13.73 18.61
N GLY A 342 32.48 12.56 18.50
CA GLY A 342 33.48 12.11 19.46
C GLY A 342 32.90 11.54 20.76
N TYR A 343 31.63 11.17 20.77
CA TYR A 343 31.02 10.49 21.90
C TYR A 343 31.28 8.97 21.82
N ALA A 344 31.71 8.40 22.94
CA ALA A 344 32.04 6.97 23.05
C ALA A 344 30.85 6.11 23.55
N CYS A 345 29.67 6.70 23.66
CA CYS A 345 28.46 5.98 24.05
C CYS A 345 27.76 5.36 22.84
N THR A 346 27.05 4.26 23.08
CA THR A 346 26.12 3.64 22.12
C THR A 346 24.71 4.16 22.32
N CYS A 347 23.93 4.12 21.26
CA CYS A 347 22.53 4.52 21.27
C CYS A 347 21.62 3.32 21.52
N ASN A 348 20.50 3.53 22.20
CA ASN A 348 19.35 2.63 22.22
C ASN A 348 18.13 3.36 21.65
N ILE A 349 17.23 2.63 21.03
CA ILE A 349 15.97 3.18 20.48
C ILE A 349 14.82 2.79 21.43
N GLU A 350 14.10 3.77 21.90
CA GLU A 350 12.91 3.61 22.71
C GLU A 350 11.70 4.05 21.88
N TRP A 351 10.83 3.10 21.58
CA TRP A 351 9.64 3.36 20.80
C TRP A 351 8.49 3.87 21.68
N GLU A 352 7.73 4.81 21.16
CA GLU A 352 6.47 5.23 21.79
C GLU A 352 5.54 4.03 21.99
N THR A 353 4.77 4.03 23.06
CA THR A 353 3.77 2.98 23.32
C THR A 353 2.71 2.99 22.24
N ILE A 354 2.42 1.80 21.68
CA ILE A 354 1.32 1.65 20.74
C ILE A 354 0.03 1.47 21.54
N ASN A 355 -0.81 2.48 21.55
CA ASN A 355 -2.12 2.42 22.17
C ASN A 355 -3.21 2.32 21.10
N LEU A 356 -3.79 1.14 20.91
CA LEU A 356 -4.93 0.87 20.01
C LEU A 356 -6.23 0.58 20.80
N GLN A 357 -6.15 0.55 22.11
CA GLN A 357 -7.27 0.31 23.03
C GLN A 357 -7.74 1.62 23.66
N ASP A 358 -8.93 1.58 24.24
CA ASP A 358 -9.47 2.72 24.96
C ASP A 358 -8.60 3.03 26.20
N GLU A 359 -8.22 4.30 26.40
CA GLU A 359 -7.41 4.77 27.53
C GLU A 359 -7.98 4.34 28.91
N VAL A 360 -9.30 4.15 28.98
CA VAL A 360 -9.98 3.68 30.19
C VAL A 360 -9.67 2.21 30.49
N GLU A 361 -9.58 1.37 29.48
CA GLU A 361 -9.22 -0.05 29.66
C GLU A 361 -7.75 -0.21 30.02
N GLU A 362 -6.87 0.58 29.42
CA GLU A 362 -5.44 0.60 29.75
C GLU A 362 -5.22 1.05 31.20
N ALA A 363 -5.90 2.10 31.64
CA ALA A 363 -5.85 2.54 33.04
C ALA A 363 -6.35 1.47 34.04
N LYS A 364 -7.39 0.72 33.66
CA LYS A 364 -7.89 -0.43 34.48
C LYS A 364 -6.86 -1.56 34.50
N ALA A 365 -6.25 -1.91 33.35
CA ALA A 365 -5.23 -2.95 33.29
C ALA A 365 -4.01 -2.58 34.12
N ALA A 366 -3.54 -1.34 34.04
CA ALA A 366 -2.45 -0.82 34.86
C ALA A 366 -2.79 -0.87 36.38
N LEU A 367 -4.03 -0.53 36.73
CA LEU A 367 -4.51 -0.64 38.13
C LEU A 367 -4.49 -2.09 38.63
N TYR A 368 -4.97 -3.05 37.79
CA TYR A 368 -4.97 -4.47 38.17
C TYR A 368 -3.55 -5.04 38.27
N THR A 369 -2.64 -4.64 37.40
CA THR A 369 -1.23 -5.02 37.49
C THR A 369 -0.59 -4.50 38.78
N ALA A 370 -0.78 -3.24 39.10
CA ALA A 370 -0.27 -2.64 40.35
C ALA A 370 -0.87 -3.29 41.60
N GLN A 371 -2.13 -3.71 41.54
CA GLN A 371 -2.77 -4.46 42.66
C GLN A 371 -2.18 -5.87 42.79
N ALA A 372 -1.92 -6.55 41.67
CA ALA A 372 -1.28 -7.87 41.65
C ALA A 372 0.14 -7.79 42.25
N ASP A 373 0.93 -6.83 41.80
CA ASP A 373 2.29 -6.61 42.29
C ASP A 373 2.33 -6.30 43.78
N LYS A 374 1.37 -5.53 44.27
CA LYS A 374 1.21 -5.25 45.70
C LYS A 374 0.90 -6.51 46.51
N ILE A 375 0.02 -7.38 46.01
CA ILE A 375 -0.35 -8.65 46.64
C ILE A 375 0.88 -9.57 46.74
N TYR A 376 1.63 -9.73 45.59
CA TYR A 376 2.85 -10.53 45.59
C TYR A 376 3.93 -10.00 46.52
N TRP A 377 4.04 -8.68 46.67
CA TRP A 377 4.99 -8.06 47.57
C TRP A 377 4.60 -8.25 49.07
N GLU A 378 3.30 -8.20 49.37
CA GLU A 378 2.76 -8.48 50.72
C GLU A 378 2.91 -9.95 51.10
N GLU A 379 2.67 -10.90 50.16
CA GLU A 379 2.87 -12.34 50.37
C GLU A 379 4.35 -12.71 50.52
N GLY A 380 5.25 -12.09 49.73
CA GLY A 380 6.70 -12.28 49.86
C GLY A 380 7.21 -11.86 51.24
N ARG A 381 6.71 -10.76 51.78
CA ARG A 381 7.06 -10.28 53.14
C ARG A 381 6.52 -11.16 54.26
N SER A 382 5.37 -11.79 54.05
CA SER A 382 4.78 -12.71 55.03
C SER A 382 5.58 -13.99 55.18
N ASN A 383 6.24 -14.45 54.07
CA ASN A 383 7.09 -15.65 54.08
C ASN A 383 8.52 -15.42 54.62
N GLU A 384 9.00 -14.19 54.70
CA GLU A 384 10.32 -13.86 55.29
C GLU A 384 10.25 -13.69 56.82
N ASN A 385 9.04 -13.61 57.44
CA ASN A 385 8.84 -13.42 58.86
C ASN A 385 8.41 -14.71 59.57
N HIS A 386 8.52 -15.87 58.97
CA HIS A 386 8.38 -17.19 59.56
C HIS A 386 9.67 -17.99 59.34
#